data_cf95420dc26145707e4aeac2b7f15f32
#
_entry.id   cf95420dc26145707e4aeac2b7f15f32
#
_cell.length_a   1.000
_cell.length_b   1.000
_cell.length_c   1.000
_cell.angle_alpha   90.00
_cell.angle_beta   90.00
_cell.angle_gamma   90.00
#
_symmetry.space_group_name_H-M   'P 1'
#
loop_
_entity.id
_entity.type
_entity.pdbx_description
1 polymer ?
#
loop_
_entity_poly.entity_id
_entity_poly.type
_entity_poly.pdbx_seq_one_letter_code
_entity_poly.pdbx_strand_id
1 'polypeptide(L)'
;MSDKDQVNEEGLNEEEVQQELDPNQEEGTENQDTEVDPVAKLEDEVKDLKDQNLRLYAEFENFRRRTAKERLELMESANKDTLAVLLPVLDDFDRALKNIEETEANAPVLEGMKLISHKLIETLKGKGLKEMESTVGQAFDVETMEAITQIPAPTPEMAGKVIDEVEKGYLIGEKVIRYAKVVVGKEA
;
A
#
# COMPACT_ATOMS: atom_id res chain seq x y z
N MET A 1 -5.48 -24.77 44.54
CA MET A 1 -6.90 -24.54 44.33
C MET A 1 -7.02 -24.16 42.89
N SER A 2 -7.02 -25.12 42.01
CA SER A 2 -8.11 -26.03 41.56
C SER A 2 -9.34 -25.25 41.10
N ASP A 3 -9.49 -25.28 39.81
CA ASP A 3 -10.59 -25.89 39.04
C ASP A 3 -10.33 -25.59 37.56
N LYS A 4 -9.97 -26.57 36.78
CA LYS A 4 -10.70 -27.66 36.06
C LYS A 4 -11.67 -27.11 35.01
N ASP A 5 -11.23 -27.19 33.77
CA ASP A 5 -11.72 -27.98 32.63
C ASP A 5 -13.21 -28.27 32.58
N GLN A 6 -13.84 -27.90 31.51
CA GLN A 6 -14.86 -28.72 30.89
C GLN A 6 -14.86 -28.56 29.38
N VAL A 7 -14.39 -29.62 28.75
CA VAL A 7 -14.57 -29.97 27.35
C VAL A 7 -16.02 -30.39 27.17
N ASN A 8 -16.72 -29.84 26.18
CA ASN A 8 -18.05 -30.30 25.82
C ASN A 8 -17.97 -31.08 24.52
N GLU A 9 -18.06 -32.40 24.66
CA GLU A 9 -18.35 -33.36 23.60
C GLU A 9 -19.88 -33.45 23.45
N GLU A 10 -20.38 -33.08 22.29
CA GLU A 10 -21.72 -33.49 21.77
C GLU A 10 -21.49 -33.84 20.31
N GLY A 11 -21.74 -35.00 19.78
CA GLY A 11 -22.79 -35.94 19.99
C GLY A 11 -23.08 -36.44 18.58
N LEU A 12 -22.44 -37.57 18.16
CA LEU A 12 -22.72 -38.22 16.88
C LEU A 12 -24.04 -38.97 17.00
N ASN A 13 -24.98 -38.61 16.15
CA ASN A 13 -26.27 -39.29 16.06
C ASN A 13 -26.15 -40.38 14.97
N GLU A 14 -26.10 -41.62 15.44
CA GLU A 14 -26.24 -42.80 14.59
C GLU A 14 -27.75 -43.06 14.35
N GLU A 15 -28.21 -42.80 13.15
CA GLU A 15 -29.49 -43.33 12.65
C GLU A 15 -29.23 -44.62 11.92
N GLU A 16 -29.59 -45.73 12.59
CA GLU A 16 -29.77 -47.05 12.02
C GLU A 16 -30.93 -47.03 10.98
N VAL A 17 -30.60 -47.37 9.76
CA VAL A 17 -31.61 -47.80 8.78
C VAL A 17 -31.37 -49.28 8.47
N GLN A 18 -32.14 -50.12 9.12
CA GLN A 18 -32.32 -51.51 8.72
C GLN A 18 -33.10 -51.54 7.41
N GLN A 19 -32.52 -52.10 6.37
CA GLN A 19 -33.24 -52.57 5.20
C GLN A 19 -32.92 -54.01 4.91
N GLU A 20 -34.04 -54.74 4.77
CA GLU A 20 -34.18 -56.19 4.63
C GLU A 20 -33.43 -56.75 3.43
N LEU A 21 -32.81 -57.89 3.68
CA LEU A 21 -32.20 -58.77 2.69
C LEU A 21 -33.31 -59.58 1.95
N ASP A 22 -33.44 -59.36 0.65
CA ASP A 22 -34.17 -60.26 -0.24
C ASP A 22 -33.12 -61.09 -1.03
N PRO A 23 -33.16 -62.41 -0.91
CA PRO A 23 -32.21 -63.27 -1.58
C PRO A 23 -32.85 -63.83 -2.86
N ASN A 24 -32.56 -63.24 -4.00
CA ASN A 24 -32.46 -63.97 -5.27
C ASN A 24 -32.41 -63.02 -6.49
N GLN A 25 -31.21 -62.85 -7.03
CA GLN A 25 -31.00 -62.75 -8.48
C GLN A 25 -29.51 -62.94 -8.77
N GLU A 26 -29.19 -64.17 -9.16
CA GLU A 26 -27.99 -64.44 -9.92
C GLU A 26 -28.16 -63.89 -11.31
N GLU A 27 -27.47 -62.80 -11.63
CA GLU A 27 -27.11 -62.50 -13.02
C GLU A 27 -25.65 -62.00 -13.01
N GLY A 28 -24.83 -62.79 -13.69
CA GLY A 28 -23.41 -62.57 -13.87
C GLY A 28 -23.11 -61.27 -14.57
N THR A 29 -22.46 -60.37 -13.88
CA THR A 29 -21.65 -59.34 -14.48
C THR A 29 -20.19 -59.75 -14.30
N GLU A 30 -19.59 -60.16 -15.38
CA GLU A 30 -18.14 -60.27 -15.53
C GLU A 30 -17.52 -58.93 -15.08
N ASN A 31 -17.01 -58.92 -13.84
CA ASN A 31 -16.04 -57.93 -13.42
C ASN A 31 -14.78 -58.17 -14.27
N GLN A 32 -14.65 -57.47 -15.37
CA GLN A 32 -13.35 -57.21 -15.96
C GLN A 32 -12.56 -56.36 -14.95
N ASP A 33 -11.94 -57.07 -14.00
CA ASP A 33 -10.81 -56.57 -13.24
C ASP A 33 -9.69 -56.33 -14.25
N THR A 34 -9.70 -55.13 -14.86
CA THR A 34 -8.54 -54.65 -15.57
C THR A 34 -7.45 -54.49 -14.51
N GLU A 35 -6.61 -55.50 -14.37
CA GLU A 35 -5.35 -55.39 -13.63
C GLU A 35 -4.59 -54.17 -14.20
N VAL A 36 -4.85 -53.01 -13.62
CA VAL A 36 -4.09 -51.79 -13.95
C VAL A 36 -2.67 -52.05 -13.46
N ASP A 37 -1.75 -52.18 -14.39
CA ASP A 37 -0.36 -52.45 -14.14
C ASP A 37 0.14 -51.52 -13.01
N PRO A 38 0.62 -52.08 -11.88
CA PRO A 38 1.08 -51.32 -10.73
C PRO A 38 2.21 -50.32 -11.14
N VAL A 39 2.93 -50.63 -12.21
CA VAL A 39 3.98 -49.74 -12.76
C VAL A 39 3.32 -48.49 -13.37
N ALA A 40 2.24 -48.65 -14.15
CA ALA A 40 1.53 -47.54 -14.73
C ALA A 40 0.92 -46.59 -13.68
N LYS A 41 0.36 -47.17 -12.58
CA LYS A 41 -0.14 -46.33 -11.46
C LYS A 41 0.96 -45.53 -10.79
N LEU A 42 2.12 -46.13 -10.56
CA LEU A 42 3.29 -45.44 -9.98
C LEU A 42 3.86 -44.37 -10.91
N GLU A 43 3.85 -44.62 -12.23
CA GLU A 43 4.29 -43.63 -13.23
C GLU A 43 3.36 -42.39 -13.24
N ASP A 44 2.04 -42.59 -13.18
CA ASP A 44 1.06 -41.52 -13.09
C ASP A 44 1.23 -40.75 -11.78
N GLU A 45 1.39 -41.43 -10.64
CA GLU A 45 1.62 -40.79 -9.34
C GLU A 45 2.91 -39.94 -9.34
N VAL A 46 4.00 -40.47 -9.91
CA VAL A 46 5.27 -39.75 -10.06
C VAL A 46 5.09 -38.52 -10.97
N LYS A 47 4.30 -38.63 -12.03
CA LYS A 47 4.00 -37.50 -12.90
C LYS A 47 3.21 -36.43 -12.16
N ASP A 48 2.14 -36.80 -11.47
CA ASP A 48 1.32 -35.88 -10.68
C ASP A 48 2.13 -35.18 -9.59
N LEU A 49 2.97 -35.95 -8.88
CA LEU A 49 3.87 -35.38 -7.86
C LEU A 49 4.90 -34.41 -8.46
N LYS A 50 5.40 -34.68 -9.66
CA LYS A 50 6.30 -33.76 -10.37
C LYS A 50 5.59 -32.46 -10.78
N ASP A 51 4.36 -32.58 -11.29
CA ASP A 51 3.56 -31.41 -11.69
C ASP A 51 3.18 -30.57 -10.46
N GLN A 52 2.78 -31.22 -9.35
CA GLN A 52 2.55 -30.52 -8.09
C GLN A 52 3.81 -29.83 -7.57
N ASN A 53 4.96 -30.48 -7.62
CA ASN A 53 6.23 -29.90 -7.18
C ASN A 53 6.62 -28.70 -8.04
N LEU A 54 6.48 -28.81 -9.38
CA LEU A 54 6.75 -27.69 -10.30
C LEU A 54 5.83 -26.49 -10.01
N ARG A 55 4.55 -26.77 -9.79
CA ARG A 55 3.58 -25.72 -9.42
C ARG A 55 3.93 -25.07 -8.11
N LEU A 56 4.23 -25.88 -7.07
CA LEU A 56 4.61 -25.37 -5.75
C LEU A 56 5.89 -24.51 -5.82
N TYR A 57 6.85 -24.94 -6.64
CA TYR A 57 8.08 -24.17 -6.87
C TYR A 57 7.79 -22.83 -7.52
N ALA A 58 6.93 -22.79 -8.54
CA ALA A 58 6.53 -21.56 -9.18
C ALA A 58 5.77 -20.62 -8.21
N GLU A 59 4.88 -21.17 -7.37
CA GLU A 59 4.17 -20.41 -6.35
C GLU A 59 5.12 -19.86 -5.29
N PHE A 60 6.12 -20.65 -4.88
CA PHE A 60 7.15 -20.22 -3.92
C PHE A 60 8.01 -19.07 -4.47
N GLU A 61 8.46 -19.16 -5.73
CA GLU A 61 9.23 -18.07 -6.36
C GLU A 61 8.39 -16.79 -6.51
N ASN A 62 7.11 -16.91 -6.86
CA ASN A 62 6.19 -15.78 -6.89
C ASN A 62 5.98 -15.16 -5.50
N PHE A 63 5.79 -16.00 -4.48
CA PHE A 63 5.68 -15.56 -3.08
C PHE A 63 6.93 -14.83 -2.63
N ARG A 64 8.10 -15.41 -2.87
CA ARG A 64 9.40 -14.81 -2.51
C ARG A 64 9.58 -13.42 -3.15
N ARG A 65 9.28 -13.30 -4.44
CA ARG A 65 9.38 -12.02 -5.16
C ARG A 65 8.40 -11.00 -4.61
N ARG A 66 7.15 -11.40 -4.35
CA ARG A 66 6.12 -10.53 -3.77
C ARG A 66 6.53 -10.07 -2.38
N THR A 67 6.93 -10.98 -1.50
CA THR A 67 7.35 -10.64 -0.12
C THR A 67 8.56 -9.69 -0.10
N ALA A 68 9.52 -9.88 -1.00
CA ALA A 68 10.65 -8.96 -1.12
C ALA A 68 10.19 -7.55 -1.52
N LYS A 69 9.24 -7.44 -2.45
CA LYS A 69 8.65 -6.16 -2.87
C LYS A 69 7.87 -5.51 -1.71
N GLU A 70 6.99 -6.26 -1.05
CA GLU A 70 6.21 -5.78 0.10
C GLU A 70 7.11 -5.29 1.24
N ARG A 71 8.22 -5.99 1.49
CA ARG A 71 9.21 -5.57 2.50
C ARG A 71 9.87 -4.23 2.15
N LEU A 72 10.24 -4.02 0.87
CA LEU A 72 10.78 -2.74 0.42
C LEU A 72 9.76 -1.62 0.57
N GLU A 73 8.52 -1.85 0.11
CA GLU A 73 7.43 -0.88 0.25
C GLU A 73 7.13 -0.54 1.72
N LEU A 74 7.19 -1.55 2.61
CA LEU A 74 7.02 -1.33 4.04
C LEU A 74 8.16 -0.48 4.63
N MET A 75 9.40 -0.75 4.23
CA MET A 75 10.55 0.06 4.66
C MET A 75 10.47 1.50 4.18
N GLU A 76 10.01 1.71 2.94
CA GLU A 76 9.79 3.06 2.39
C GLU A 76 8.65 3.78 3.11
N SER A 77 7.56 3.08 3.43
CA SER A 77 6.39 3.67 4.09
C SER A 77 6.49 3.77 5.61
N ALA A 78 7.42 3.06 6.25
CA ALA A 78 7.56 3.06 7.72
C ALA A 78 7.77 4.46 8.32
N ASN A 79 8.40 5.36 7.57
CA ASN A 79 8.62 6.74 8.01
C ASN A 79 7.49 7.70 7.64
N LYS A 80 6.50 7.26 6.87
CA LYS A 80 5.44 8.12 6.30
C LYS A 80 4.74 8.94 7.38
N ASP A 81 4.25 8.30 8.41
CA ASP A 81 3.46 8.97 9.46
C ASP A 81 4.32 9.94 10.27
N THR A 82 5.56 9.54 10.58
CA THR A 82 6.51 10.42 11.27
C THR A 82 6.87 11.64 10.43
N LEU A 83 7.12 11.45 9.14
CA LEU A 83 7.42 12.55 8.23
C LEU A 83 6.21 13.47 8.07
N ALA A 84 5.00 12.93 7.93
CA ALA A 84 3.78 13.72 7.80
C ALA A 84 3.54 14.65 8.99
N VAL A 85 3.81 14.17 10.22
CA VAL A 85 3.69 14.98 11.45
C VAL A 85 4.72 16.12 11.49
N LEU A 86 5.85 15.99 10.80
CA LEU A 86 6.90 17.03 10.76
C LEU A 86 6.67 18.09 9.67
N LEU A 87 5.84 17.81 8.64
CA LEU A 87 5.59 18.76 7.55
C LEU A 87 5.04 20.11 8.03
N PRO A 88 4.09 20.19 8.97
CA PRO A 88 3.62 21.48 9.49
C PRO A 88 4.73 22.34 10.08
N VAL A 89 5.76 21.73 10.67
CA VAL A 89 6.92 22.47 11.20
C VAL A 89 7.72 23.13 10.06
N LEU A 90 7.86 22.43 8.91
CA LEU A 90 8.49 23.02 7.73
C LEU A 90 7.69 24.20 7.19
N ASP A 91 6.35 24.07 7.13
CA ASP A 91 5.48 25.16 6.68
C ASP A 91 5.57 26.36 7.61
N ASP A 92 5.69 26.14 8.92
CA ASP A 92 5.88 27.20 9.91
C ASP A 92 7.21 27.92 9.70
N PHE A 93 8.30 27.18 9.39
CA PHE A 93 9.57 27.79 9.02
C PHE A 93 9.46 28.63 7.74
N ASP A 94 8.84 28.11 6.69
CA ASP A 94 8.63 28.81 5.42
C ASP A 94 7.80 30.07 5.63
N ARG A 95 6.72 29.97 6.43
CA ARG A 95 5.86 31.11 6.78
C ARG A 95 6.61 32.15 7.61
N ALA A 96 7.40 31.74 8.59
CA ALA A 96 8.19 32.65 9.39
C ALA A 96 9.22 33.41 8.54
N LEU A 97 9.92 32.69 7.66
CA LEU A 97 10.93 33.28 6.77
C LEU A 97 10.32 34.27 5.75
N LYS A 98 9.07 34.04 5.29
CA LYS A 98 8.35 34.93 4.38
C LYS A 98 7.85 36.19 5.08
N ASN A 99 7.51 36.12 6.38
CA ASN A 99 6.87 37.21 7.12
C ASN A 99 7.83 38.10 7.91
N ILE A 100 9.08 37.67 8.10
CA ILE A 100 10.09 38.51 8.76
C ILE A 100 10.67 39.51 7.75
N GLU A 101 10.53 40.80 8.02
CA GLU A 101 11.17 41.84 7.23
C GLU A 101 12.68 41.73 7.33
N GLU A 102 13.36 41.78 6.19
CA GLU A 102 14.82 41.72 6.14
C GLU A 102 15.39 43.11 6.49
N THR A 103 15.81 43.26 7.73
CA THR A 103 16.48 44.46 8.26
C THR A 103 17.89 44.09 8.73
N GLU A 104 18.79 45.08 8.78
CA GLU A 104 20.17 44.83 9.31
C GLU A 104 20.15 44.20 10.71
N ALA A 105 19.19 44.55 11.56
CA ALA A 105 19.06 44.00 12.89
C ALA A 105 18.63 42.52 12.93
N ASN A 106 17.83 42.09 11.94
CA ASN A 106 17.24 40.74 11.87
C ASN A 106 18.06 39.80 10.95
N ALA A 107 18.96 40.34 10.12
CA ALA A 107 19.70 39.54 9.15
C ALA A 107 20.42 38.32 9.76
N PRO A 108 21.13 38.39 10.89
CA PRO A 108 21.78 37.23 11.49
C PRO A 108 20.80 36.16 11.98
N VAL A 109 19.62 36.58 12.46
CA VAL A 109 18.56 35.67 12.93
C VAL A 109 17.93 34.97 11.73
N LEU A 110 17.62 35.72 10.68
CA LEU A 110 17.10 35.16 9.41
C LEU A 110 18.05 34.16 8.79
N GLU A 111 19.35 34.47 8.75
CA GLU A 111 20.35 33.54 8.24
C GLU A 111 20.40 32.24 9.07
N GLY A 112 20.37 32.36 10.40
CA GLY A 112 20.29 31.20 11.30
C GLY A 112 19.04 30.35 11.06
N MET A 113 17.89 30.96 10.89
CA MET A 113 16.62 30.27 10.59
C MET A 113 16.66 29.58 9.22
N LYS A 114 17.18 30.26 8.18
CA LYS A 114 17.39 29.66 6.84
C LYS A 114 18.27 28.42 6.91
N LEU A 115 19.37 28.48 7.67
CA LEU A 115 20.27 27.33 7.88
C LEU A 115 19.58 26.16 8.58
N ILE A 116 18.79 26.45 9.63
CA ILE A 116 18.06 25.39 10.37
C ILE A 116 17.02 24.74 9.50
N SER A 117 16.20 25.54 8.79
CA SER A 117 15.18 25.05 7.85
C SER A 117 15.82 24.18 6.76
N HIS A 118 16.88 24.66 6.13
CA HIS A 118 17.61 23.90 5.09
C HIS A 118 18.15 22.57 5.63
N LYS A 119 18.78 22.60 6.82
CA LYS A 119 19.31 21.38 7.45
C LYS A 119 18.19 20.37 7.77
N LEU A 120 17.03 20.84 8.22
CA LEU A 120 15.87 20.00 8.48
C LEU A 120 15.39 19.34 7.18
N ILE A 121 15.19 20.12 6.12
CA ILE A 121 14.78 19.62 4.80
C ILE A 121 15.75 18.55 4.29
N GLU A 122 17.07 18.83 4.32
CA GLU A 122 18.07 17.86 3.86
C GLU A 122 18.09 16.59 4.71
N THR A 123 17.87 16.70 6.02
CA THR A 123 17.74 15.53 6.90
C THR A 123 16.54 14.68 6.56
N LEU A 124 15.40 15.31 6.27
CA LEU A 124 14.17 14.61 5.87
C LEU A 124 14.27 14.01 4.46
N LYS A 125 14.94 14.70 3.53
CA LYS A 125 15.28 14.14 2.20
C LYS A 125 16.13 12.87 2.34
N GLY A 126 17.09 12.86 3.26
CA GLY A 126 17.88 11.67 3.60
C GLY A 126 17.03 10.50 4.16
N LYS A 127 15.81 10.77 4.62
CA LYS A 127 14.83 9.76 5.06
C LYS A 127 13.80 9.38 3.97
N GLY A 128 13.99 9.89 2.76
CA GLY A 128 13.17 9.55 1.60
C GLY A 128 12.08 10.58 1.27
N LEU A 129 12.00 11.71 2.02
CA LEU A 129 11.08 12.79 1.68
C LEU A 129 11.50 13.43 0.34
N LYS A 130 10.54 13.63 -0.55
CA LYS A 130 10.73 14.37 -1.81
C LYS A 130 9.70 15.49 -1.87
N GLU A 131 10.16 16.70 -2.11
CA GLU A 131 9.30 17.84 -2.39
C GLU A 131 8.78 17.72 -3.83
N MET A 132 7.50 17.97 -4.05
CA MET A 132 6.91 18.07 -5.39
C MET A 132 7.45 19.32 -6.09
N GLU A 133 7.50 19.28 -7.41
CA GLU A 133 7.82 20.48 -8.19
C GLU A 133 6.74 21.54 -7.96
N SER A 134 7.15 22.83 -8.01
CA SER A 134 6.19 23.92 -7.84
C SER A 134 5.02 23.79 -8.80
N THR A 135 3.83 23.86 -8.25
CA THR A 135 2.58 23.67 -8.99
C THR A 135 2.09 24.96 -9.64
N VAL A 136 2.66 26.12 -9.30
CA VAL A 136 2.22 27.45 -9.77
C VAL A 136 2.33 27.54 -11.30
N GLY A 137 1.22 27.91 -11.93
CA GLY A 137 1.10 28.02 -13.40
C GLY A 137 0.78 26.71 -14.12
N GLN A 138 0.82 25.57 -13.41
CA GLN A 138 0.43 24.26 -13.96
C GLN A 138 -1.09 24.08 -13.96
N ALA A 139 -1.58 23.16 -14.79
CA ALA A 139 -2.98 22.73 -14.71
C ALA A 139 -3.23 22.01 -13.39
N PHE A 140 -4.40 22.19 -12.82
CA PHE A 140 -4.77 21.50 -11.59
C PHE A 140 -4.86 19.99 -11.80
N ASP A 141 -4.17 19.24 -10.95
CA ASP A 141 -4.13 17.78 -10.97
C ASP A 141 -4.62 17.22 -9.62
N VAL A 142 -5.70 16.45 -9.65
CA VAL A 142 -6.33 15.86 -8.47
C VAL A 142 -5.49 14.74 -7.81
N GLU A 143 -4.51 14.19 -8.54
CA GLU A 143 -3.66 13.12 -8.01
C GLU A 143 -2.54 13.65 -7.10
N THR A 144 -2.18 14.91 -7.26
CA THR A 144 -1.05 15.53 -6.56
C THR A 144 -1.40 16.81 -5.81
N MET A 145 -2.55 17.43 -6.11
CA MET A 145 -2.95 18.74 -5.61
C MET A 145 -4.32 18.73 -4.93
N GLU A 146 -4.50 19.58 -3.94
CA GLU A 146 -5.75 19.86 -3.24
C GLU A 146 -6.11 21.34 -3.40
N ALA A 147 -7.19 21.64 -4.10
CA ALA A 147 -7.67 23.01 -4.26
C ALA A 147 -8.42 23.46 -3.00
N ILE A 148 -7.83 24.39 -2.23
CA ILE A 148 -8.46 24.93 -1.02
C ILE A 148 -9.42 26.09 -1.32
N THR A 149 -9.19 26.83 -2.40
CA THR A 149 -10.05 27.92 -2.82
C THR A 149 -9.89 28.21 -4.31
N GLN A 150 -10.88 28.91 -4.86
CA GLN A 150 -10.84 29.41 -6.24
C GLN A 150 -10.98 30.93 -6.22
N ILE A 151 -10.13 31.60 -6.96
CA ILE A 151 -10.18 33.07 -7.14
C ILE A 151 -10.34 33.40 -8.63
N PRO A 152 -10.89 34.55 -8.99
CA PRO A 152 -10.93 34.98 -10.38
C PRO A 152 -9.53 34.95 -11.00
N ALA A 153 -9.38 34.32 -12.16
CA ALA A 153 -8.08 34.23 -12.81
C ALA A 153 -7.57 35.64 -13.19
N PRO A 154 -6.33 36.01 -12.84
CA PRO A 154 -5.75 37.30 -13.19
C PRO A 154 -5.67 37.53 -14.70
N THR A 155 -5.49 36.45 -15.46
CA THR A 155 -5.49 36.43 -16.93
C THR A 155 -6.31 35.26 -17.44
N PRO A 156 -6.91 35.34 -18.63
CA PRO A 156 -7.68 34.21 -19.20
C PRO A 156 -6.86 32.91 -19.32
N GLU A 157 -5.54 33.03 -19.49
CA GLU A 157 -4.62 31.88 -19.59
C GLU A 157 -4.42 31.13 -18.26
N MET A 158 -4.75 31.74 -17.13
CA MET A 158 -4.66 31.19 -15.80
C MET A 158 -5.96 30.53 -15.34
N ALA A 159 -6.99 30.54 -16.16
CA ALA A 159 -8.24 29.84 -15.88
C ALA A 159 -7.98 28.32 -15.83
N GLY A 160 -8.43 27.66 -14.77
CA GLY A 160 -8.18 26.23 -14.51
C GLY A 160 -6.76 25.87 -14.08
N LYS A 161 -5.87 26.87 -13.93
CA LYS A 161 -4.49 26.66 -13.47
C LYS A 161 -4.30 27.08 -12.03
N VAL A 162 -3.23 26.59 -11.44
CA VAL A 162 -2.78 26.97 -10.10
C VAL A 162 -2.23 28.39 -10.13
N ILE A 163 -2.81 29.26 -9.32
CA ILE A 163 -2.38 30.67 -9.19
C ILE A 163 -1.34 30.79 -8.08
N ASP A 164 -1.55 30.08 -6.96
CA ASP A 164 -0.66 30.14 -5.81
C ASP A 164 -0.61 28.78 -5.11
N GLU A 165 0.53 28.50 -4.48
CA GLU A 165 0.77 27.29 -3.67
C GLU A 165 0.94 27.73 -2.21
N VAL A 166 -0.08 27.41 -1.40
CA VAL A 166 -0.14 27.78 0.03
C VAL A 166 0.72 26.83 0.88
N GLU A 167 0.62 25.54 0.61
CA GLU A 167 1.43 24.51 1.24
C GLU A 167 1.99 23.57 0.17
N LYS A 168 3.27 23.25 0.28
CA LYS A 168 3.96 22.38 -0.67
C LYS A 168 3.51 20.94 -0.53
N GLY A 169 3.45 20.22 -1.65
CA GLY A 169 3.22 18.79 -1.70
C GLY A 169 4.50 17.99 -1.44
N TYR A 170 4.35 16.81 -0.85
CA TYR A 170 5.46 15.91 -0.53
C TYR A 170 5.16 14.45 -0.86
N LEU A 171 6.20 13.75 -1.31
CA LEU A 171 6.19 12.32 -1.66
C LEU A 171 7.20 11.55 -0.79
N ILE A 172 6.97 10.24 -0.64
CA ILE A 172 7.97 9.27 -0.22
C ILE A 172 8.02 8.14 -1.25
N GLY A 173 9.18 7.93 -1.89
CA GLY A 173 9.23 7.07 -3.07
C GLY A 173 8.30 7.63 -4.17
N GLU A 174 7.27 6.86 -4.52
CA GLU A 174 6.23 7.23 -5.48
C GLU A 174 4.88 7.58 -4.81
N LYS A 175 4.79 7.47 -3.48
CA LYS A 175 3.52 7.65 -2.75
C LYS A 175 3.40 9.08 -2.23
N VAL A 176 2.24 9.71 -2.45
CA VAL A 176 1.91 11.02 -1.89
C VAL A 176 1.75 10.89 -0.37
N ILE A 177 2.52 11.70 0.38
CA ILE A 177 2.36 11.86 1.83
C ILE A 177 1.38 13.00 2.11
N ARG A 178 1.54 14.10 1.38
CA ARG A 178 0.70 15.30 1.49
C ARG A 178 0.53 15.92 0.12
N TYR A 179 -0.70 16.23 -0.23
CA TYR A 179 -1.05 16.97 -1.44
C TYR A 179 -0.58 18.43 -1.33
N ALA A 180 -0.20 19.02 -2.46
CA ALA A 180 0.05 20.44 -2.51
C ALA A 180 -1.28 21.19 -2.34
N LYS A 181 -1.37 22.11 -1.36
CA LYS A 181 -2.57 22.93 -1.20
C LYS A 181 -2.46 24.17 -2.05
N VAL A 182 -3.36 24.30 -3.01
CA VAL A 182 -3.28 25.28 -4.09
C VAL A 182 -4.53 26.16 -4.18
N VAL A 183 -4.33 27.35 -4.73
CA VAL A 183 -5.38 28.27 -5.16
C VAL A 183 -5.51 28.18 -6.67
N VAL A 184 -6.71 27.90 -7.16
CA VAL A 184 -6.98 27.69 -8.60
C VAL A 184 -7.71 28.88 -9.20
N GLY A 185 -7.37 29.24 -10.42
CA GLY A 185 -8.04 30.26 -11.19
C GLY A 185 -9.42 29.81 -11.67
N LYS A 186 -10.48 30.50 -11.28
CA LYS A 186 -11.81 30.28 -11.80
C LYS A 186 -11.96 30.95 -13.17
N GLU A 187 -12.61 30.25 -14.11
CA GLU A 187 -13.08 30.85 -15.34
C GLU A 187 -14.06 32.00 -15.03
N ALA A 188 -13.93 33.11 -15.75
CA ALA A 188 -14.76 34.30 -15.57
C ALA A 188 -16.16 34.11 -16.16
#